data_39c0cf1d8aa138a151d252badf353718
#
_entry.id   39c0cf1d8aa138a151d252badf353718
#
_cell.length_a   1.000
_cell.length_b   1.000
_cell.length_c   1.000
_cell.angle_alpha   90.00
_cell.angle_beta   90.00
_cell.angle_gamma   90.00
#
_symmetry.space_group_name_H-M   'P 1'
#
loop_
_entity.id
_entity.type
_entity.pdbx_description
1 polymer ?
#
loop_
_entity_poly.entity_id
_entity_poly.type
_entity_poly.pdbx_seq_one_letter_code
_entity_poly.pdbx_strand_id
1 'polypeptide(L)' 'RVKYRFPNNYGASVIQNEWSYGGAMGLYEIAVLKYNSDDDEDWELCYDTPVTSDVIGYLGQDKIEGYLLQIKAL' A
#
# COMPACT_ATOMS: atom_id res chain seq x y z
N ARG A 1 10.19 4.76 -1.97
CA ARG A 1 9.12 3.94 -1.34
C ARG A 1 8.87 4.39 0.08
N VAL A 2 7.62 4.52 0.44
CA VAL A 2 7.19 4.72 1.82
C VAL A 2 6.39 3.51 2.26
N LYS A 3 6.77 2.89 3.38
CA LYS A 3 6.03 1.78 3.97
C LYS A 3 5.33 2.24 5.23
N TYR A 4 4.08 1.86 5.37
CA TYR A 4 3.26 2.11 6.54
C TYR A 4 2.95 0.78 7.24
N ARG A 5 2.98 0.78 8.55
CA ARG A 5 2.55 -0.36 9.35
C ARG A 5 1.49 0.10 10.35
N PHE A 6 0.36 -0.60 10.39
CA PHE A 6 -0.75 -0.28 11.28
C PHE A 6 -0.83 -1.29 12.43
N PRO A 7 -1.50 -0.94 13.55
CA PRO A 7 -1.60 -1.85 14.69
C PRO A 7 -2.33 -3.17 14.41
N ASN A 8 -3.10 -3.25 13.32
CA ASN A 8 -3.80 -4.46 12.91
C ASN A 8 -2.91 -5.45 12.16
N ASN A 9 -1.60 -5.20 12.07
CA ASN A 9 -0.60 -5.97 11.34
C ASN A 9 -0.75 -5.91 9.81
N TYR A 10 -1.59 -5.05 9.30
CA TYR A 10 -1.60 -4.69 7.90
C TYR A 10 -0.80 -3.41 7.68
N GLY A 11 -0.44 -3.17 6.46
CA GLY A 11 0.27 -1.96 6.09
C GLY A 11 0.18 -1.69 4.60
N ALA A 12 0.98 -0.74 4.15
CA ALA A 12 0.98 -0.35 2.75
C ALA A 12 2.40 -0.02 2.29
N SER A 13 2.66 -0.34 1.03
CA SER A 13 3.82 0.13 0.28
C SER A 13 3.32 1.14 -0.74
N VAL A 14 3.80 2.38 -0.63
CA VAL A 14 3.45 3.45 -1.57
C VAL A 14 4.70 3.82 -2.34
N ILE A 15 4.64 3.73 -3.66
CA ILE A 15 5.78 4.02 -4.53
C ILE A 15 5.39 5.02 -5.61
N GLN A 16 6.39 5.79 -6.06
CA GLN A 16 6.31 6.68 -7.21
C GLN A 16 7.68 6.72 -7.86
N ASN A 17 7.83 6.06 -8.99
CA ASN A 17 9.05 6.09 -9.78
C ASN A 17 8.70 5.85 -11.24
N GLU A 18 9.68 5.92 -12.14
CA GLU A 18 9.42 5.77 -13.58
C GLU A 18 8.90 4.39 -13.98
N TRP A 19 9.04 3.38 -13.10
CA TRP A 19 8.63 2.00 -13.36
C TRP A 19 7.30 1.64 -12.69
N SER A 20 6.82 2.46 -11.73
CA SER A 20 5.55 2.21 -11.06
C SER A 20 4.36 2.65 -11.91
N TYR A 21 3.19 2.05 -11.67
CA TYR A 21 1.98 2.41 -12.41
C TYR A 21 1.55 3.84 -12.08
N GLY A 22 1.69 4.72 -13.07
CA GLY A 22 1.38 6.14 -12.95
C GLY A 22 2.56 6.99 -12.48
N GLY A 23 3.70 6.40 -12.09
CA GLY A 23 4.83 7.14 -11.53
C GLY A 23 5.40 8.18 -12.48
N ALA A 24 5.53 7.86 -13.76
CA ALA A 24 6.01 8.81 -14.77
C ALA A 24 5.08 10.02 -14.96
N MET A 25 3.83 9.91 -14.51
CA MET A 25 2.83 10.99 -14.53
C MET A 25 2.71 11.72 -13.20
N GLY A 26 3.59 11.44 -12.23
CA GLY A 26 3.52 12.01 -10.89
C GLY A 26 2.45 11.40 -10.01
N LEU A 27 1.92 10.23 -10.36
CA LEU A 27 0.93 9.51 -9.58
C LEU A 27 1.56 8.36 -8.80
N TYR A 28 0.82 7.82 -7.84
CA TYR A 28 1.32 6.80 -6.92
C TYR A 28 0.74 5.43 -7.20
N GLU A 29 1.48 4.42 -6.77
CA GLU A 29 1.02 3.04 -6.73
C GLU A 29 1.03 2.58 -5.28
N ILE A 30 -0.03 1.89 -4.86
CA ILE A 30 -0.15 1.35 -3.50
C ILE A 30 -0.35 -0.16 -3.55
N ALA A 31 0.30 -0.86 -2.62
CA ALA A 31 0.09 -2.28 -2.40
C ALA A 31 -0.18 -2.52 -0.92
N VAL A 32 -1.11 -3.43 -0.62
CA VAL A 32 -1.40 -3.83 0.76
C VAL A 32 -0.34 -4.82 1.23
N LEU A 33 0.16 -4.60 2.45
CA LEU A 33 1.12 -5.47 3.11
C LEU A 33 0.47 -6.16 4.30
N LYS A 34 0.92 -7.38 4.58
CA LYS A 34 0.62 -8.07 5.83
C LYS A 34 1.91 -8.38 6.55
N TYR A 35 2.01 -7.95 7.80
CA TYR A 35 3.14 -8.22 8.67
C TYR A 35 2.92 -9.50 9.45
N ASN A 36 3.92 -10.38 9.49
CA ASN A 36 3.80 -11.71 10.07
C ASN A 36 4.41 -11.81 11.48
N SER A 37 5.16 -10.79 11.90
CA SER A 37 5.82 -10.72 13.21
C SER A 37 6.04 -9.27 13.60
N ASP A 38 6.73 -9.02 14.72
CA ASP A 38 7.10 -7.67 15.15
C ASP A 38 8.26 -7.08 14.35
N ASP A 39 8.92 -7.89 13.52
CA ASP A 39 9.98 -7.42 12.63
C ASP A 39 9.35 -6.63 11.47
N ASP A 40 9.75 -5.38 11.32
CA ASP A 40 9.23 -4.50 10.27
C ASP A 40 9.65 -4.90 8.85
N GLU A 41 10.57 -5.85 8.72
CA GLU A 41 10.95 -6.42 7.43
C GLU A 41 10.26 -7.75 7.13
N ASP A 42 9.49 -8.29 8.07
CA ASP A 42 8.76 -9.55 7.92
C ASP A 42 7.34 -9.31 7.43
N TRP A 43 7.23 -8.92 6.17
CA TRP A 43 5.95 -8.63 5.52
C TRP A 43 5.86 -9.34 4.17
N GLU A 44 4.63 -9.46 3.69
CA GLU A 44 4.35 -9.97 2.35
C GLU A 44 3.27 -9.13 1.70
N LEU A 45 3.21 -9.16 0.38
CA LEU A 45 2.12 -8.54 -0.38
C LEU A 45 0.83 -9.31 -0.09
N CYS A 46 -0.27 -8.58 0.12
CA CYS A 46 -1.54 -9.17 0.51
C CYS A 46 -2.64 -8.77 -0.48
N TYR A 47 -3.18 -9.75 -1.18
CA TYR A 47 -4.18 -9.54 -2.23
C TYR A 47 -5.54 -10.18 -1.92
N ASP A 48 -5.76 -10.58 -0.67
CA ASP A 48 -6.98 -11.27 -0.25
C ASP A 48 -7.81 -10.48 0.75
N THR A 49 -7.71 -9.15 0.71
CA THR A 49 -8.52 -8.25 1.55
C THR A 49 -9.64 -7.60 0.74
N PRO A 50 -10.67 -7.05 1.43
CA PRO A 50 -11.71 -6.28 0.75
C PRO A 50 -11.22 -4.99 0.09
N VAL A 51 -10.01 -4.50 0.46
CA VAL A 51 -9.47 -3.24 -0.09
C VAL A 51 -9.12 -3.42 -1.57
N THR A 52 -8.37 -4.46 -1.88
CA THR A 52 -8.00 -4.75 -3.27
C THR A 52 -7.47 -6.18 -3.38
N SER A 53 -7.58 -6.73 -4.58
CA SER A 53 -7.01 -8.03 -4.95
C SER A 53 -5.73 -7.89 -5.78
N ASP A 54 -5.19 -6.69 -5.93
CA ASP A 54 -3.98 -6.41 -6.71
C ASP A 54 -3.36 -5.11 -6.22
N VAL A 55 -2.24 -4.69 -6.81
CA VAL A 55 -1.74 -3.32 -6.63
C VAL A 55 -2.69 -2.34 -7.33
N ILE A 56 -2.72 -1.12 -6.82
CA ILE A 56 -3.53 -0.05 -7.41
C ILE A 56 -2.59 1.08 -7.81
N GLY A 57 -2.62 1.45 -9.08
CA GLY A 57 -1.79 2.52 -9.63
C GLY A 57 -2.59 3.74 -10.04
N TYR A 58 -1.88 4.72 -10.59
CA TYR A 58 -2.44 5.97 -11.11
C TYR A 58 -3.24 6.75 -10.05
N LEU A 59 -2.76 6.77 -8.80
CA LEU A 59 -3.47 7.39 -7.69
C LEU A 59 -2.87 8.76 -7.35
N GLY A 60 -3.73 9.77 -7.22
CA GLY A 60 -3.37 11.03 -6.62
C GLY A 60 -3.23 10.91 -5.10
N GLN A 61 -2.67 11.93 -4.47
CA GLN A 61 -2.39 11.91 -3.04
C GLN A 61 -3.65 11.72 -2.18
N ASP A 62 -4.76 12.33 -2.58
CA ASP A 62 -6.06 12.20 -1.88
C ASP A 62 -6.57 10.76 -1.90
N LYS A 63 -6.38 10.05 -3.00
CA LYS A 63 -6.76 8.64 -3.12
C LYS A 63 -5.89 7.74 -2.25
N ILE A 64 -4.58 8.02 -2.19
CA ILE A 64 -3.67 7.29 -1.31
C ILE A 64 -4.13 7.39 0.15
N GLU A 65 -4.47 8.58 0.61
CA GLU A 65 -4.97 8.78 1.99
C GLU A 65 -6.21 7.92 2.26
N GLY A 66 -7.14 7.87 1.32
CA GLY A 66 -8.34 7.04 1.44
C GLY A 66 -8.02 5.55 1.57
N TYR A 67 -7.10 5.04 0.76
CA TYR A 67 -6.69 3.63 0.84
C TYR A 67 -5.94 3.33 2.13
N LEU A 68 -5.10 4.23 2.61
CA LEU A 68 -4.41 4.05 3.90
C LEU A 68 -5.43 3.91 5.05
N LEU A 69 -6.49 4.70 5.05
CA LEU A 69 -7.55 4.59 6.05
C LEU A 69 -8.29 3.26 5.95
N GLN A 70 -8.58 2.78 4.74
CA GLN A 70 -9.23 1.49 4.54
C GLN A 70 -8.36 0.33 5.05
N ILE A 71 -7.05 0.39 4.79
CA ILE A 71 -6.11 -0.65 5.23
C ILE A 71 -6.00 -0.64 6.76
N LYS A 72 -5.94 0.54 7.37
CA LYS A 72 -5.91 0.69 8.82
C LYS A 72 -7.16 0.13 9.49
N ALA A 73 -8.28 0.11 8.79
CA ALA A 73 -9.56 -0.38 9.29
C ALA A 73 -9.78 -1.88 9.09
N LEU A 74 -8.84 -2.58 8.47
CA LEU A 74 -8.95 -4.04 8.25
C LEU A 74 -9.02 -4.83 9.56
#